data_ca1944c39eb1da21f88953ebb42c5bcd
#
_entry.id   ca1944c39eb1da21f88953ebb42c5bcd
#
_cell.length_a   1.000
_cell.length_b   1.000
_cell.length_c   1.000
_cell.angle_alpha   90.00
_cell.angle_beta   90.00
_cell.angle_gamma   90.00
#
_symmetry.space_group_name_H-M   'P 1'
#
loop_
_entity.id
_entity.type
_entity.pdbx_description
1 polymer ?
#
loop_
_entity_poly.entity_id
_entity_poly.type
_entity_poly.pdbx_seq_one_letter_code
_entity_poly.pdbx_strand_id
1 'polypeptide(L)'
;MVIEGMKSGVAGCIPALNYRTLEELRASIIELKAAKVKGGSFGYNLIVNKSNIKYKDQLEVLCAEKVDFIITSLGSPEETIKAAHKVGIKVFCDVTDLAFAKKVESLGADALIAVNNLAGGHRGNLAPEELIKELNLNTGLPVISAGGVSTKSGLDKMLSYGAVGVSVGSPFIASFESGVSEEYKQACVDYGAKDIVLTEKISGTPCTVINTPYIQKVGTKQTWLESTLNKNKTLKKWVKMIRYVMGSNAVTKAATEVTYKTVWVAGPTIENTNAIRPVTAIVDTITV
;
A
#
# COMPACT_ATOMS: atom_id res chain seq x y z
N MET A 1 1.07 2.39 -15.58
CA MET A 1 0.22 2.90 -14.47
C MET A 1 0.76 4.18 -13.84
N VAL A 2 1.94 4.19 -13.18
CA VAL A 2 2.51 5.41 -12.55
C VAL A 2 2.65 6.57 -13.54
N ILE A 3 3.16 6.30 -14.75
CA ILE A 3 3.30 7.31 -15.82
C ILE A 3 1.94 7.93 -16.19
N GLU A 4 0.92 7.09 -16.38
CA GLU A 4 -0.42 7.60 -16.72
C GLU A 4 -1.06 8.36 -15.54
N GLY A 5 -0.79 7.95 -14.30
CA GLY A 5 -1.17 8.75 -13.12
C GLY A 5 -0.54 10.14 -13.13
N MET A 6 0.77 10.25 -13.39
CA MET A 6 1.44 11.55 -13.50
C MET A 6 0.85 12.41 -14.62
N LYS A 7 0.53 11.83 -15.78
CA LYS A 7 -0.13 12.54 -16.90
C LYS A 7 -1.54 13.02 -16.53
N SER A 8 -2.22 12.31 -15.64
CA SER A 8 -3.54 12.68 -15.11
C SER A 8 -3.47 13.68 -13.94
N GLY A 9 -2.29 14.21 -13.62
CA GLY A 9 -2.11 15.23 -12.58
C GLY A 9 -2.10 14.70 -11.15
N VAL A 10 -1.93 13.36 -10.94
CA VAL A 10 -1.80 12.77 -9.62
C VAL A 10 -0.39 12.22 -9.38
N ALA A 11 -0.01 12.09 -8.12
CA ALA A 11 1.24 11.47 -7.75
C ALA A 11 1.15 9.94 -7.91
N GLY A 12 2.14 9.35 -8.57
CA GLY A 12 2.25 7.90 -8.71
C GLY A 12 3.16 7.30 -7.65
N CYS A 13 2.79 6.13 -7.11
CA CYS A 13 3.63 5.39 -6.18
C CYS A 13 3.69 3.90 -6.54
N ILE A 14 4.87 3.31 -6.40
CA ILE A 14 5.10 1.90 -6.69
C ILE A 14 5.95 1.25 -5.58
N PRO A 15 5.65 0.02 -5.12
CA PRO A 15 6.48 -0.66 -4.13
C PRO A 15 7.89 -0.97 -4.67
N ALA A 16 8.92 -0.61 -3.93
CA ALA A 16 10.31 -0.95 -4.29
C ALA A 16 10.53 -2.48 -4.32
N LEU A 17 9.74 -3.25 -3.57
CA LEU A 17 9.77 -4.71 -3.57
C LEU A 17 9.26 -5.37 -4.87
N ASN A 18 8.62 -4.63 -5.77
CA ASN A 18 8.21 -5.14 -7.08
C ASN A 18 9.43 -5.49 -7.95
N TYR A 19 10.59 -4.96 -7.63
CA TYR A 19 11.82 -5.17 -8.39
C TYR A 19 12.70 -6.24 -7.74
N ARG A 20 13.13 -7.22 -8.54
CA ARG A 20 13.92 -8.34 -8.07
C ARG A 20 15.36 -7.95 -7.79
N THR A 21 15.91 -7.03 -8.59
CA THR A 21 17.28 -6.53 -8.45
C THR A 21 17.31 -5.01 -8.27
N LEU A 22 18.45 -4.48 -7.84
CA LEU A 22 18.64 -3.03 -7.69
C LEU A 22 18.79 -2.35 -9.06
N GLU A 23 19.28 -3.08 -10.05
CA GLU A 23 19.38 -2.62 -11.44
C GLU A 23 17.98 -2.40 -12.03
N GLU A 24 17.05 -3.35 -11.81
CA GLU A 24 15.66 -3.20 -12.22
C GLU A 24 14.99 -2.01 -11.52
N LEU A 25 15.23 -1.82 -10.21
CA LEU A 25 14.72 -0.67 -9.46
C LEU A 25 15.26 0.63 -10.04
N ARG A 26 16.57 0.72 -10.29
CA ARG A 26 17.21 1.90 -10.88
C ARG A 26 16.69 2.19 -12.28
N ALA A 27 16.55 1.17 -13.12
CA ALA A 27 16.00 1.31 -14.48
C ALA A 27 14.58 1.87 -14.44
N SER A 28 13.73 1.41 -13.52
CA SER A 28 12.37 1.92 -13.36
C SER A 28 12.35 3.39 -12.92
N ILE A 29 13.28 3.83 -12.06
CA ILE A 29 13.38 5.22 -11.66
C ILE A 29 13.78 6.10 -12.84
N ILE A 30 14.74 5.65 -13.64
CA ILE A 30 15.19 6.37 -14.85
C ILE A 30 14.03 6.52 -15.85
N GLU A 31 13.27 5.44 -16.07
CA GLU A 31 12.08 5.46 -16.93
C GLU A 31 11.04 6.46 -16.43
N LEU A 32 10.72 6.45 -15.14
CA LEU A 32 9.74 7.36 -14.55
C LEU A 32 10.21 8.82 -14.62
N LYS A 33 11.49 9.09 -14.42
CA LYS A 33 12.08 10.43 -14.61
C LYS A 33 11.96 10.91 -16.05
N ALA A 34 12.28 10.05 -17.02
CA ALA A 34 12.19 10.38 -18.43
C ALA A 34 10.74 10.66 -18.90
N ALA A 35 9.78 9.95 -18.30
CA ALA A 35 8.35 10.10 -18.58
C ALA A 35 7.66 11.20 -17.75
N LYS A 36 8.38 11.87 -16.84
CA LYS A 36 7.81 12.86 -15.92
C LYS A 36 7.31 14.09 -16.67
N VAL A 37 6.04 14.40 -16.49
CA VAL A 37 5.41 15.62 -17.03
C VAL A 37 5.56 16.78 -16.05
N LYS A 38 5.38 18.01 -16.54
CA LYS A 38 5.38 19.22 -15.69
C LYS A 38 4.31 19.08 -14.60
N GLY A 39 4.71 19.19 -13.33
CA GLY A 39 3.83 19.00 -12.17
C GLY A 39 3.62 17.53 -11.75
N GLY A 40 4.05 16.56 -12.56
CA GLY A 40 4.01 15.16 -12.21
C GLY A 40 4.97 14.82 -11.06
N SER A 41 4.56 13.88 -10.19
CA SER A 41 5.37 13.44 -9.06
C SER A 41 5.28 11.92 -8.95
N PHE A 42 6.39 11.28 -8.58
CA PHE A 42 6.40 9.85 -8.31
C PHE A 42 7.29 9.49 -7.12
N GLY A 43 6.90 8.44 -6.44
CA GLY A 43 7.65 7.92 -5.30
C GLY A 43 7.60 6.40 -5.21
N TYR A 44 8.26 5.91 -4.18
CA TYR A 44 8.32 4.47 -3.91
C TYR A 44 7.86 4.16 -2.49
N ASN A 45 7.05 3.10 -2.37
CA ASN A 45 6.77 2.53 -1.06
C ASN A 45 7.94 1.62 -0.66
N LEU A 46 8.52 1.89 0.49
CA LEU A 46 9.64 1.18 1.09
C LEU A 46 9.21 0.47 2.37
N ILE A 47 9.24 -0.85 2.36
CA ILE A 47 8.99 -1.65 3.56
C ILE A 47 10.20 -1.55 4.47
N VAL A 48 10.05 -0.88 5.61
CA VAL A 48 11.16 -0.64 6.58
C VAL A 48 11.25 -1.71 7.67
N ASN A 49 10.53 -2.81 7.54
CA ASN A 49 10.59 -3.94 8.46
C ASN A 49 11.90 -4.73 8.28
N LYS A 50 12.40 -5.28 9.39
CA LYS A 50 13.60 -6.14 9.41
C LYS A 50 13.51 -7.40 8.52
N SER A 51 12.31 -7.77 8.09
CA SER A 51 12.09 -8.86 7.11
C SER A 51 12.44 -8.45 5.67
N ASN A 52 12.50 -7.16 5.36
CA ASN A 52 12.98 -6.69 4.07
C ASN A 52 14.51 -6.66 4.07
N ILE A 53 15.13 -7.74 3.62
CA ILE A 53 16.60 -7.86 3.54
C ILE A 53 17.23 -6.88 2.54
N LYS A 54 16.44 -6.36 1.59
CA LYS A 54 16.89 -5.39 0.57
C LYS A 54 16.73 -3.94 1.02
N TYR A 55 16.21 -3.69 2.23
CA TYR A 55 15.81 -2.35 2.68
C TYR A 55 16.91 -1.31 2.50
N LYS A 56 18.14 -1.59 2.98
CA LYS A 56 19.23 -0.62 2.95
C LYS A 56 19.65 -0.29 1.52
N ASP A 57 19.81 -1.32 0.70
CA ASP A 57 20.26 -1.16 -0.68
C ASP A 57 19.18 -0.44 -1.51
N GLN A 58 17.88 -0.76 -1.28
CA GLN A 58 16.77 -0.03 -1.91
C GLN A 58 16.76 1.45 -1.49
N LEU A 59 16.93 1.74 -0.20
CA LEU A 59 16.98 3.12 0.30
C LEU A 59 18.14 3.90 -0.34
N GLU A 60 19.32 3.28 -0.45
CA GLU A 60 20.49 3.88 -1.10
C GLU A 60 20.20 4.24 -2.57
N VAL A 61 19.60 3.31 -3.33
CA VAL A 61 19.19 3.57 -4.72
C VAL A 61 18.19 4.70 -4.82
N LEU A 62 17.13 4.71 -3.98
CA LEU A 62 16.11 5.76 -4.00
C LEU A 62 16.71 7.14 -3.68
N CYS A 63 17.64 7.20 -2.71
CA CYS A 63 18.34 8.43 -2.34
C CYS A 63 19.32 8.90 -3.43
N ALA A 64 20.10 8.00 -4.01
CA ALA A 64 21.04 8.31 -5.09
C ALA A 64 20.32 8.85 -6.33
N GLU A 65 19.18 8.25 -6.65
CA GLU A 65 18.34 8.67 -7.78
C GLU A 65 17.41 9.85 -7.46
N LYS A 66 17.34 10.33 -6.23
CA LYS A 66 16.54 11.48 -5.82
C LYS A 66 15.09 11.40 -6.35
N VAL A 67 14.37 10.36 -5.93
CA VAL A 67 12.92 10.26 -6.17
C VAL A 67 12.17 11.39 -5.45
N ASP A 68 10.95 11.74 -5.87
CA ASP A 68 10.27 12.90 -5.29
C ASP A 68 9.84 12.65 -3.84
N PHE A 69 9.39 11.43 -3.53
CA PHE A 69 9.02 11.04 -2.17
C PHE A 69 9.19 9.53 -1.91
N ILE A 70 9.26 9.17 -0.66
CA ILE A 70 9.25 7.78 -0.18
C ILE A 70 8.08 7.61 0.78
N ILE A 71 7.28 6.55 0.58
CA ILE A 71 6.29 6.11 1.56
C ILE A 71 6.91 4.99 2.38
N THR A 72 6.83 5.06 3.71
CA THR A 72 7.36 4.01 4.59
C THR A 72 6.23 3.21 5.23
N SER A 73 6.37 1.88 5.22
CA SER A 73 5.38 0.95 5.77
C SER A 73 6.03 -0.10 6.67
N LEU A 74 5.28 -0.58 7.67
CA LEU A 74 5.58 -1.77 8.50
C LEU A 74 6.86 -1.69 9.35
N GLY A 75 7.18 -0.54 9.93
CA GLY A 75 8.34 -0.44 10.85
C GLY A 75 8.71 0.99 11.19
N SER A 76 9.89 1.20 11.84
CA SER A 76 10.37 2.54 12.16
C SER A 76 11.00 3.20 10.93
N PRO A 77 10.55 4.40 10.52
CA PRO A 77 11.08 5.10 9.36
C PRO A 77 12.35 5.93 9.66
N GLU A 78 12.89 5.87 10.85
CA GLU A 78 13.95 6.77 11.33
C GLU A 78 15.16 6.86 10.39
N GLU A 79 15.68 5.71 9.97
CA GLU A 79 16.82 5.65 9.05
C GLU A 79 16.46 6.21 7.67
N THR A 80 15.24 5.90 7.18
CA THR A 80 14.73 6.40 5.91
C THR A 80 14.60 7.92 5.93
N ILE A 81 13.99 8.50 6.97
CA ILE A 81 13.81 9.95 7.11
C ILE A 81 15.18 10.64 7.10
N LYS A 82 16.11 10.16 7.93
CA LYS A 82 17.47 10.74 8.03
C LYS A 82 18.22 10.69 6.68
N ALA A 83 18.12 9.59 5.95
CA ALA A 83 18.81 9.45 4.66
C ALA A 83 18.14 10.28 3.55
N ALA A 84 16.83 10.22 3.45
CA ALA A 84 16.04 10.90 2.44
C ALA A 84 16.15 12.43 2.54
N HIS A 85 16.06 12.98 3.75
CA HIS A 85 16.16 14.43 3.99
C HIS A 85 17.52 15.00 3.62
N LYS A 86 18.62 14.24 3.76
CA LYS A 86 19.97 14.68 3.34
C LYS A 86 20.04 15.02 1.84
N VAL A 87 19.17 14.44 1.03
CA VAL A 87 19.13 14.63 -0.41
C VAL A 87 17.85 15.32 -0.91
N GLY A 88 17.02 15.84 0.03
CA GLY A 88 15.83 16.63 -0.26
C GLY A 88 14.58 15.82 -0.63
N ILE A 89 14.55 14.50 -0.34
CA ILE A 89 13.39 13.62 -0.60
C ILE A 89 12.41 13.73 0.57
N LYS A 90 11.11 13.86 0.27
CA LYS A 90 10.03 13.82 1.25
C LYS A 90 9.72 12.41 1.71
N VAL A 91 9.36 12.24 3.00
CA VAL A 91 9.01 10.94 3.57
C VAL A 91 7.61 11.00 4.17
N PHE A 92 6.70 10.20 3.62
CA PHE A 92 5.35 10.00 4.12
C PHE A 92 5.28 8.67 4.85
N CYS A 93 4.61 8.64 6.00
CA CYS A 93 4.59 7.45 6.84
C CYS A 93 3.20 6.86 6.97
N ASP A 94 3.03 5.57 6.63
CA ASP A 94 1.81 4.82 6.90
C ASP A 94 1.62 4.71 8.42
N VAL A 95 0.46 5.16 8.92
CA VAL A 95 0.08 5.09 10.32
C VAL A 95 -1.34 4.55 10.47
N THR A 96 -1.57 3.78 11.52
CA THR A 96 -2.88 3.17 11.83
C THR A 96 -3.47 3.66 13.16
N ASP A 97 -2.68 4.41 13.92
CA ASP A 97 -3.03 4.91 15.25
C ASP A 97 -2.22 6.16 15.63
N LEU A 98 -2.70 6.88 16.62
CA LEU A 98 -2.09 8.11 17.10
C LEU A 98 -0.71 7.90 17.74
N ALA A 99 -0.50 6.79 18.43
CA ALA A 99 0.78 6.56 19.13
C ALA A 99 1.92 6.46 18.12
N PHE A 100 1.71 5.74 17.03
CA PHE A 100 2.70 5.63 15.96
C PHE A 100 2.82 6.94 15.15
N ALA A 101 1.71 7.68 14.94
CA ALA A 101 1.74 8.98 14.29
C ALA A 101 2.62 9.99 15.04
N LYS A 102 2.45 10.13 16.35
CA LYS A 102 3.32 10.99 17.18
C LYS A 102 4.78 10.56 17.12
N LYS A 103 5.04 9.26 17.09
CA LYS A 103 6.40 8.75 16.95
C LYS A 103 7.03 9.17 15.62
N VAL A 104 6.36 8.98 14.49
CA VAL A 104 6.93 9.33 13.18
C VAL A 104 7.03 10.84 12.99
N GLU A 105 6.12 11.62 13.55
CA GLU A 105 6.22 13.08 13.64
C GLU A 105 7.48 13.51 14.37
N SER A 106 7.77 12.94 15.55
CA SER A 106 8.98 13.25 16.31
C SER A 106 10.28 12.84 15.60
N LEU A 107 10.20 11.91 14.63
CA LEU A 107 11.31 11.52 13.77
C LEU A 107 11.47 12.43 12.54
N GLY A 108 10.53 13.36 12.31
CA GLY A 108 10.57 14.33 11.23
C GLY A 108 9.90 13.88 9.94
N ALA A 109 8.86 13.04 9.99
CA ALA A 109 8.05 12.71 8.81
C ALA A 109 7.46 13.99 8.19
N ASP A 110 7.28 14.01 6.85
CA ASP A 110 6.71 15.16 6.13
C ASP A 110 5.18 15.10 6.02
N ALA A 111 4.58 13.91 6.09
CA ALA A 111 3.13 13.70 6.12
C ALA A 111 2.80 12.33 6.72
N LEU A 112 1.55 12.19 7.15
CA LEU A 112 0.97 10.95 7.63
C LEU A 112 0.05 10.36 6.55
N ILE A 113 0.18 9.06 6.27
CA ILE A 113 -0.80 8.32 5.49
C ILE A 113 -1.66 7.54 6.48
N ALA A 114 -2.87 8.03 6.73
CA ALA A 114 -3.84 7.47 7.65
C ALA A 114 -4.48 6.21 7.05
N VAL A 115 -3.91 5.04 7.37
CA VAL A 115 -4.38 3.75 6.86
C VAL A 115 -5.56 3.29 7.70
N ASN A 116 -6.77 3.51 7.20
CA ASN A 116 -8.02 3.24 7.91
C ASN A 116 -8.53 1.80 7.70
N ASN A 117 -9.69 1.47 8.26
CA ASN A 117 -10.28 0.12 8.20
C ASN A 117 -10.91 -0.25 6.84
N LEU A 118 -10.95 0.67 5.88
CA LEU A 118 -11.41 0.44 4.50
C LEU A 118 -10.24 0.29 3.51
N ALA A 119 -9.00 0.31 4.00
CA ALA A 119 -7.82 0.12 3.15
C ALA A 119 -7.73 -1.31 2.62
N GLY A 120 -7.20 -1.44 1.40
CA GLY A 120 -6.80 -2.71 0.80
C GLY A 120 -5.45 -3.17 1.35
N GLY A 121 -5.28 -4.47 1.56
CA GLY A 121 -4.06 -5.02 2.12
C GLY A 121 -4.00 -4.92 3.65
N HIS A 122 -2.83 -4.59 4.18
CA HIS A 122 -2.67 -4.36 5.62
C HIS A 122 -3.40 -3.06 6.01
N ARG A 123 -4.43 -3.18 6.83
CA ARG A 123 -5.30 -2.07 7.22
C ARG A 123 -5.26 -1.78 8.70
N GLY A 124 -5.66 -0.55 9.07
CA GLY A 124 -5.95 -0.18 10.44
C GLY A 124 -7.32 -0.70 10.93
N ASN A 125 -7.65 -0.35 12.16
CA ASN A 125 -8.91 -0.74 12.80
C ASN A 125 -9.91 0.43 12.88
N LEU A 126 -9.42 1.67 12.85
CA LEU A 126 -10.24 2.88 13.00
C LEU A 126 -10.96 3.23 11.70
N ALA A 127 -12.16 3.78 11.82
CA ALA A 127 -12.89 4.34 10.70
C ALA A 127 -12.15 5.57 10.12
N PRO A 128 -12.33 5.89 8.81
CA PRO A 128 -11.64 7.03 8.20
C PRO A 128 -11.83 8.34 8.96
N GLU A 129 -13.06 8.68 9.32
CA GLU A 129 -13.38 9.90 10.05
C GLU A 129 -12.68 9.99 11.39
N GLU A 130 -12.74 8.91 12.16
CA GLU A 130 -12.14 8.81 13.48
C GLU A 130 -10.62 9.00 13.40
N LEU A 131 -9.96 8.24 12.54
CA LEU A 131 -8.50 8.29 12.39
C LEU A 131 -8.03 9.67 11.89
N ILE A 132 -8.65 10.23 10.85
CA ILE A 132 -8.25 11.52 10.29
C ILE A 132 -8.42 12.64 11.32
N LYS A 133 -9.57 12.70 12.02
CA LYS A 133 -9.83 13.71 13.04
C LYS A 133 -8.88 13.58 14.23
N GLU A 134 -8.63 12.35 14.70
CA GLU A 134 -7.71 12.08 15.80
C GLU A 134 -6.28 12.56 15.46
N LEU A 135 -5.80 12.25 14.24
CA LEU A 135 -4.47 12.66 13.79
C LEU A 135 -4.36 14.19 13.64
N ASN A 136 -5.34 14.85 13.01
CA ASN A 136 -5.34 16.31 12.84
C ASN A 136 -5.38 17.08 14.16
N LEU A 137 -6.08 16.55 15.17
CA LEU A 137 -6.17 17.19 16.49
C LEU A 137 -4.88 17.04 17.30
N ASN A 138 -4.07 16.03 17.03
CA ASN A 138 -2.97 15.64 17.93
C ASN A 138 -1.59 15.67 17.27
N THR A 139 -1.49 15.99 15.97
CA THR A 139 -0.23 16.14 15.23
C THR A 139 -0.26 17.41 14.40
N GLY A 140 0.92 17.93 14.04
CA GLY A 140 1.08 19.10 13.16
C GLY A 140 1.31 18.72 11.69
N LEU A 141 1.22 17.43 11.32
CA LEU A 141 1.54 16.98 9.97
C LEU A 141 0.29 16.89 9.07
N PRO A 142 0.46 17.14 7.76
CA PRO A 142 -0.61 16.87 6.79
C PRO A 142 -1.04 15.40 6.83
N VAL A 143 -2.35 15.15 6.82
CA VAL A 143 -2.93 13.80 6.85
C VAL A 143 -3.50 13.43 5.48
N ILE A 144 -2.98 12.36 4.88
CA ILE A 144 -3.45 11.76 3.64
C ILE A 144 -4.28 10.52 4.01
N SER A 145 -5.53 10.42 3.57
CA SER A 145 -6.37 9.25 3.88
C SER A 145 -6.08 8.08 2.95
N ALA A 146 -5.86 6.88 3.50
CA ALA A 146 -5.71 5.65 2.73
C ALA A 146 -6.83 4.65 3.07
N GLY A 147 -7.64 4.32 2.06
CA GLY A 147 -8.79 3.43 2.15
C GLY A 147 -10.14 4.14 2.03
N GLY A 148 -11.09 3.46 1.41
CA GLY A 148 -12.48 3.92 1.30
C GLY A 148 -12.76 4.88 0.13
N VAL A 149 -11.81 5.14 -0.77
CA VAL A 149 -11.98 6.07 -1.89
C VAL A 149 -11.88 5.35 -3.23
N SER A 150 -12.91 5.53 -4.06
CA SER A 150 -12.99 5.07 -5.47
C SER A 150 -13.87 5.98 -6.33
N THR A 151 -14.45 7.03 -5.74
CA THR A 151 -15.34 8.00 -6.38
C THR A 151 -15.06 9.41 -5.88
N LYS A 152 -15.54 10.43 -6.61
CA LYS A 152 -15.48 11.83 -6.20
C LYS A 152 -16.13 12.06 -4.84
N SER A 153 -17.31 11.50 -4.61
CA SER A 153 -17.99 11.58 -3.30
C SER A 153 -17.14 11.00 -2.17
N GLY A 154 -16.42 9.90 -2.42
CA GLY A 154 -15.47 9.33 -1.46
C GLY A 154 -14.30 10.27 -1.18
N LEU A 155 -13.75 10.90 -2.21
CA LEU A 155 -12.70 11.91 -2.06
C LEU A 155 -13.20 13.10 -1.21
N ASP A 156 -14.34 13.70 -1.59
CA ASP A 156 -14.90 14.86 -0.88
C ASP A 156 -15.18 14.56 0.58
N LYS A 157 -15.63 13.33 0.86
CA LYS A 157 -15.85 12.85 2.23
C LYS A 157 -14.55 12.82 3.05
N MET A 158 -13.44 12.33 2.50
CA MET A 158 -12.16 12.34 3.22
C MET A 158 -11.64 13.75 3.44
N LEU A 159 -11.79 14.64 2.44
CA LEU A 159 -11.42 16.05 2.56
C LEU A 159 -12.28 16.75 3.63
N SER A 160 -13.59 16.46 3.72
CA SER A 160 -14.48 17.01 4.76
C SER A 160 -14.09 16.59 6.18
N TYR A 161 -13.41 15.47 6.35
CA TYR A 161 -12.88 15.03 7.63
C TYR A 161 -11.55 15.72 8.00
N GLY A 162 -10.96 16.47 7.06
CA GLY A 162 -9.71 17.22 7.23
C GLY A 162 -8.49 16.57 6.60
N ALA A 163 -8.64 15.53 5.77
CA ALA A 163 -7.53 15.04 4.99
C ALA A 163 -7.11 16.07 3.93
N VAL A 164 -5.81 16.18 3.65
CA VAL A 164 -5.27 17.05 2.58
C VAL A 164 -5.25 16.35 1.20
N GLY A 165 -5.51 15.06 1.18
CA GLY A 165 -5.52 14.23 -0.03
C GLY A 165 -5.82 12.77 0.31
N VAL A 166 -5.75 11.92 -0.71
CA VAL A 166 -6.05 10.49 -0.56
C VAL A 166 -4.99 9.61 -1.24
N SER A 167 -4.75 8.44 -0.67
CA SER A 167 -3.93 7.36 -1.26
C SER A 167 -4.86 6.23 -1.70
N VAL A 168 -4.88 5.95 -3.00
CA VAL A 168 -5.83 5.02 -3.62
C VAL A 168 -5.07 3.91 -4.33
N GLY A 169 -5.43 2.66 -4.06
CA GLY A 169 -4.80 1.49 -4.67
C GLY A 169 -5.78 0.54 -5.37
N SER A 170 -6.78 0.05 -4.65
CA SER A 170 -7.66 -1.04 -5.14
C SER A 170 -8.35 -0.77 -6.47
N PRO A 171 -8.89 0.43 -6.78
CA PRO A 171 -9.48 0.70 -8.08
C PRO A 171 -8.50 0.59 -9.25
N PHE A 172 -7.21 0.84 -9.02
CA PHE A 172 -6.19 0.79 -10.05
C PHE A 172 -5.69 -0.64 -10.37
N ILE A 173 -6.07 -1.65 -9.57
CA ILE A 173 -5.76 -3.05 -9.87
C ILE A 173 -6.39 -3.44 -11.22
N ALA A 174 -7.65 -3.05 -11.45
CA ALA A 174 -8.38 -3.28 -12.69
C ALA A 174 -8.13 -2.16 -13.72
N SER A 175 -6.88 -1.75 -13.89
CA SER A 175 -6.51 -0.84 -14.98
C SER A 175 -5.80 -1.57 -16.13
N PHE A 176 -5.93 -1.04 -17.36
CA PHE A 176 -5.22 -1.59 -18.51
C PHE A 176 -3.71 -1.59 -18.29
N GLU A 177 -3.19 -0.57 -17.61
CA GLU A 177 -1.77 -0.35 -17.36
C GLU A 177 -1.25 -1.09 -16.12
N SER A 178 -2.12 -1.77 -15.39
CA SER A 178 -1.70 -2.62 -14.28
C SER A 178 -1.01 -3.87 -14.79
N GLY A 179 0.16 -4.20 -14.25
CA GLY A 179 0.93 -5.38 -14.61
C GLY A 179 0.48 -6.68 -13.92
N VAL A 180 -0.67 -6.69 -13.26
CA VAL A 180 -1.23 -7.91 -12.67
C VAL A 180 -1.92 -8.76 -13.74
N SER A 181 -2.18 -10.03 -13.43
CA SER A 181 -2.86 -10.94 -14.35
C SER A 181 -4.29 -10.48 -14.67
N GLU A 182 -4.80 -10.83 -15.84
CA GLU A 182 -6.15 -10.46 -16.26
C GLU A 182 -7.21 -11.06 -15.33
N GLU A 183 -6.96 -12.27 -14.79
CA GLU A 183 -7.87 -12.89 -13.82
C GLU A 183 -7.96 -12.09 -12.52
N TYR A 184 -6.87 -11.45 -12.09
CA TYR A 184 -6.89 -10.58 -10.92
C TYR A 184 -7.67 -9.29 -11.20
N LYS A 185 -7.47 -8.69 -12.38
CA LYS A 185 -8.24 -7.52 -12.80
C LYS A 185 -9.73 -7.86 -12.88
N GLN A 186 -10.06 -9.00 -13.51
CA GLN A 186 -11.43 -9.46 -13.64
C GLN A 186 -12.06 -9.78 -12.29
N ALA A 187 -11.32 -10.36 -11.36
CA ALA A 187 -11.83 -10.57 -10.00
C ALA A 187 -12.18 -9.25 -9.29
N CYS A 188 -11.45 -8.17 -9.53
CA CYS A 188 -11.83 -6.86 -8.98
C CYS A 188 -13.14 -6.31 -9.60
N VAL A 189 -13.55 -6.81 -10.77
CA VAL A 189 -14.83 -6.48 -11.42
C VAL A 189 -15.96 -7.39 -10.95
N ASP A 190 -15.68 -8.69 -10.77
CA ASP A 190 -16.69 -9.71 -10.47
C ASP A 190 -17.07 -9.78 -8.98
N TYR A 191 -16.15 -9.41 -8.10
CA TYR A 191 -16.36 -9.39 -6.64
C TYR A 191 -16.63 -7.98 -6.13
N GLY A 192 -17.34 -7.89 -4.99
CA GLY A 192 -17.68 -6.61 -4.36
C GLY A 192 -17.17 -6.49 -2.93
N ALA A 193 -17.59 -5.42 -2.24
CA ALA A 193 -17.21 -5.15 -0.85
C ALA A 193 -17.55 -6.30 0.11
N LYS A 194 -18.67 -7.00 -0.12
CA LYS A 194 -19.12 -8.16 0.67
C LYS A 194 -18.19 -9.36 0.56
N ASP A 195 -17.40 -9.41 -0.52
CA ASP A 195 -16.48 -10.51 -0.80
C ASP A 195 -15.06 -10.21 -0.28
N ILE A 196 -14.84 -9.07 0.35
CA ILE A 196 -13.57 -8.75 1.00
C ILE A 196 -13.55 -9.33 2.40
N VAL A 197 -12.56 -10.19 2.65
CA VAL A 197 -12.35 -10.82 3.96
C VAL A 197 -10.99 -10.45 4.52
N LEU A 198 -10.92 -10.45 5.85
CA LEU A 198 -9.68 -10.21 6.58
C LEU A 198 -9.00 -11.53 6.90
N THR A 199 -7.74 -11.69 6.52
CA THR A 199 -6.96 -12.90 6.82
C THR A 199 -5.62 -12.56 7.47
N GLU A 200 -5.19 -13.37 8.44
CA GLU A 200 -3.86 -13.31 9.05
C GLU A 200 -2.90 -14.36 8.49
N LYS A 201 -3.40 -15.25 7.61
CA LYS A 201 -2.61 -16.38 7.11
C LYS A 201 -1.48 -16.00 6.15
N ILE A 202 -1.56 -14.85 5.51
CA ILE A 202 -0.58 -14.42 4.49
C ILE A 202 0.70 -13.91 5.15
N SER A 203 0.58 -12.93 6.04
CA SER A 203 1.72 -12.22 6.62
C SER A 203 1.79 -12.31 8.15
N GLY A 204 0.82 -12.97 8.79
CA GLY A 204 0.66 -12.97 10.24
C GLY A 204 0.16 -11.64 10.83
N THR A 205 -0.20 -10.68 9.97
CA THR A 205 -0.91 -9.44 10.29
C THR A 205 -2.20 -9.38 9.48
N PRO A 206 -3.27 -8.75 10.01
CA PRO A 206 -4.53 -8.62 9.28
C PRO A 206 -4.34 -7.97 7.91
N CYS A 207 -4.81 -8.65 6.87
CA CYS A 207 -4.70 -8.22 5.48
C CYS A 207 -6.03 -8.51 4.77
N THR A 208 -6.56 -7.56 4.02
CA THR A 208 -7.79 -7.72 3.25
C THR A 208 -7.51 -8.38 1.90
N VAL A 209 -8.31 -9.37 1.56
CA VAL A 209 -8.22 -10.14 0.31
C VAL A 209 -9.60 -10.42 -0.24
N ILE A 210 -9.69 -10.68 -1.54
CA ILE A 210 -10.91 -11.19 -2.16
C ILE A 210 -11.13 -12.63 -1.71
N ASN A 211 -12.35 -12.95 -1.26
CA ASN A 211 -12.76 -14.27 -0.77
C ASN A 211 -12.95 -15.28 -1.91
N THR A 212 -11.89 -15.54 -2.64
CA THR A 212 -11.87 -16.52 -3.73
C THR A 212 -12.11 -17.94 -3.22
N PRO A 213 -12.46 -18.92 -4.09
CA PRO A 213 -12.55 -20.32 -3.72
C PRO A 213 -11.29 -20.85 -3.04
N TYR A 214 -10.12 -20.34 -3.39
CA TYR A 214 -8.87 -20.67 -2.71
C TYR A 214 -8.83 -20.19 -1.26
N ILE A 215 -9.22 -18.94 -1.01
CA ILE A 215 -9.28 -18.37 0.35
C ILE A 215 -10.32 -19.10 1.19
N GLN A 216 -11.48 -19.44 0.62
CA GLN A 216 -12.51 -20.23 1.30
C GLN A 216 -11.97 -21.60 1.72
N LYS A 217 -11.20 -22.26 0.86
CA LYS A 217 -10.58 -23.56 1.13
C LYS A 217 -9.49 -23.48 2.20
N VAL A 218 -8.62 -22.49 2.14
CA VAL A 218 -7.48 -22.29 3.07
C VAL A 218 -7.97 -21.75 4.42
N GLY A 219 -9.06 -21.00 4.41
CA GLY A 219 -9.63 -20.30 5.56
C GLY A 219 -8.85 -19.02 5.91
N THR A 220 -9.46 -18.17 6.71
CA THR A 220 -8.93 -16.84 7.07
C THR A 220 -8.25 -16.81 8.43
N LYS A 221 -8.56 -17.77 9.33
CA LYS A 221 -8.03 -17.83 10.69
C LYS A 221 -6.81 -18.74 10.80
N GLN A 222 -5.92 -18.41 11.71
CA GLN A 222 -4.80 -19.28 12.04
C GLN A 222 -5.28 -20.62 12.62
N THR A 223 -4.62 -21.72 12.27
CA THR A 223 -4.88 -23.02 12.87
C THR A 223 -4.36 -23.06 14.32
N TRP A 224 -4.85 -24.01 15.13
CA TRP A 224 -4.41 -24.19 16.52
C TRP A 224 -2.87 -24.37 16.64
N LEU A 225 -2.26 -25.14 15.76
CA LEU A 225 -0.81 -25.31 15.69
C LEU A 225 -0.08 -23.98 15.43
N GLU A 226 -0.60 -23.16 14.51
CA GLU A 226 -0.07 -21.84 14.22
C GLU A 226 -0.20 -20.88 15.40
N SER A 227 -1.32 -20.94 16.11
CA SER A 227 -1.59 -20.17 17.32
C SER A 227 -0.63 -20.57 18.47
N THR A 228 -0.33 -21.86 18.63
CA THR A 228 0.55 -22.38 19.68
C THR A 228 2.02 -22.02 19.42
N LEU A 229 2.47 -22.10 18.18
CA LEU A 229 3.80 -21.64 17.76
C LEU A 229 3.99 -20.12 17.98
N ASN A 230 2.91 -19.35 17.94
CA ASN A 230 2.92 -17.91 18.19
C ASN A 230 3.04 -17.52 19.68
N LYS A 231 2.90 -18.45 20.64
CA LYS A 231 3.00 -18.18 22.08
C LYS A 231 4.44 -17.98 22.55
N ASN A 232 5.43 -18.55 21.88
CA ASN A 232 6.84 -18.38 22.23
C ASN A 232 7.39 -17.12 21.53
N LYS A 233 7.83 -16.10 22.29
CA LYS A 233 8.26 -14.78 21.78
C LYS A 233 9.37 -14.85 20.72
N THR A 234 10.33 -15.74 20.89
CA THR A 234 11.46 -15.91 19.96
C THR A 234 11.02 -16.65 18.69
N LEU A 235 10.30 -17.77 18.86
CA LEU A 235 9.77 -18.57 17.77
C LEU A 235 8.74 -17.79 16.96
N LYS A 236 7.87 -17.02 17.64
CA LYS A 236 6.90 -16.10 17.02
C LYS A 236 7.56 -15.11 16.07
N LYS A 237 8.72 -14.54 16.46
CA LYS A 237 9.46 -13.60 15.61
C LYS A 237 9.96 -14.26 14.31
N TRP A 238 10.53 -15.46 14.41
CA TRP A 238 11.01 -16.24 13.27
C TRP A 238 9.88 -16.73 12.37
N VAL A 239 8.82 -17.27 12.96
CA VAL A 239 7.64 -17.73 12.20
C VAL A 239 6.95 -16.57 11.50
N LYS A 240 6.85 -15.39 12.16
CA LYS A 240 6.28 -14.18 11.57
C LYS A 240 7.12 -13.66 10.41
N MET A 241 8.44 -13.71 10.53
CA MET A 241 9.38 -13.32 9.47
C MET A 241 9.29 -14.28 8.27
N ILE A 242 9.31 -15.59 8.50
CA ILE A 242 9.18 -16.60 7.44
C ILE A 242 7.84 -16.47 6.73
N ARG A 243 6.73 -16.30 7.46
CA ARG A 243 5.39 -16.10 6.88
C ARG A 243 5.28 -14.82 6.08
N TYR A 244 5.90 -13.73 6.57
CA TYR A 244 5.90 -12.47 5.83
C TYR A 244 6.61 -12.63 4.49
N VAL A 245 7.80 -13.24 4.47
CA VAL A 245 8.55 -13.49 3.23
C VAL A 245 7.79 -14.45 2.30
N MET A 246 7.25 -15.55 2.83
CA MET A 246 6.48 -16.51 2.03
C MET A 246 5.15 -15.90 1.54
N GLY A 247 4.47 -15.11 2.38
CA GLY A 247 3.23 -14.42 2.04
C GLY A 247 3.44 -13.34 0.99
N SER A 248 4.50 -12.54 1.10
CA SER A 248 4.87 -11.55 0.09
C SER A 248 5.15 -12.21 -1.27
N ASN A 249 5.92 -13.30 -1.28
CA ASN A 249 6.18 -14.07 -2.50
C ASN A 249 4.91 -14.69 -3.08
N ALA A 250 4.00 -15.18 -2.23
CA ALA A 250 2.72 -15.76 -2.67
C ALA A 250 1.81 -14.69 -3.30
N VAL A 251 1.75 -13.49 -2.72
CA VAL A 251 0.98 -12.35 -3.27
C VAL A 251 1.56 -11.89 -4.60
N THR A 252 2.88 -11.74 -4.69
CA THR A 252 3.54 -11.36 -5.96
C THR A 252 3.30 -12.41 -7.03
N LYS A 253 3.47 -13.69 -6.69
CA LYS A 253 3.21 -14.81 -7.61
C LYS A 253 1.76 -14.86 -8.06
N ALA A 254 0.82 -14.66 -7.14
CA ALA A 254 -0.60 -14.61 -7.42
C ALA A 254 -1.00 -13.46 -8.36
N ALA A 255 -0.32 -12.31 -8.27
CA ALA A 255 -0.58 -11.17 -9.13
C ALA A 255 -0.13 -11.37 -10.58
N THR A 256 0.80 -12.29 -10.82
CA THR A 256 1.44 -12.49 -12.14
C THR A 256 1.19 -13.86 -12.77
N GLU A 257 0.72 -14.84 -12.01
CA GLU A 257 0.48 -16.20 -12.50
C GLU A 257 -1.01 -16.58 -12.42
N VAL A 258 -1.51 -17.15 -13.49
CA VAL A 258 -2.87 -17.73 -13.57
C VAL A 258 -2.91 -19.02 -12.76
N THR A 259 -3.40 -18.95 -11.54
CA THR A 259 -3.65 -20.15 -10.74
C THR A 259 -4.92 -19.97 -9.89
N TYR A 260 -5.68 -21.05 -9.70
CA TYR A 260 -6.78 -21.11 -8.74
C TYR A 260 -6.32 -21.01 -7.27
N LYS A 261 -5.01 -20.96 -7.03
CA LYS A 261 -4.35 -20.79 -5.72
C LYS A 261 -3.98 -19.33 -5.44
N THR A 262 -4.69 -18.39 -6.03
CA THR A 262 -4.31 -16.98 -5.98
C THR A 262 -4.87 -16.27 -4.76
N VAL A 263 -4.04 -15.48 -4.13
CA VAL A 263 -4.39 -14.59 -3.03
C VAL A 263 -4.41 -13.17 -3.58
N TRP A 264 -5.59 -12.64 -3.84
CA TRP A 264 -5.77 -11.32 -4.42
C TRP A 264 -6.09 -10.29 -3.35
N VAL A 265 -5.16 -9.36 -3.15
CA VAL A 265 -5.23 -8.32 -2.13
C VAL A 265 -6.04 -7.13 -2.66
N ALA A 266 -7.19 -6.86 -2.07
CA ALA A 266 -8.02 -5.70 -2.43
C ALA A 266 -8.76 -5.16 -1.22
N GLY A 267 -9.19 -3.90 -1.29
CA GLY A 267 -10.09 -3.28 -0.31
C GLY A 267 -11.53 -3.25 -0.79
N PRO A 268 -12.47 -2.88 0.10
CA PRO A 268 -13.91 -2.82 -0.22
C PRO A 268 -14.28 -1.90 -1.40
N THR A 269 -13.41 -0.99 -1.77
CA THR A 269 -13.62 -0.04 -2.88
C THR A 269 -13.70 -0.68 -4.25
N ILE A 270 -13.35 -1.98 -4.40
CA ILE A 270 -13.62 -2.72 -5.64
C ILE A 270 -15.12 -2.77 -5.98
N GLU A 271 -16.01 -2.55 -5.01
CA GLU A 271 -17.46 -2.44 -5.23
C GLU A 271 -17.82 -1.48 -6.38
N ASN A 272 -17.02 -0.46 -6.61
CA ASN A 272 -17.23 0.54 -7.66
C ASN A 272 -16.42 0.23 -8.95
N THR A 273 -15.84 -0.96 -9.05
CA THR A 273 -15.04 -1.38 -10.22
C THR A 273 -15.93 -2.20 -11.16
N ASN A 274 -16.51 -1.55 -12.17
CA ASN A 274 -17.47 -2.18 -13.08
C ASN A 274 -16.83 -2.72 -14.37
N ALA A 275 -15.60 -2.34 -14.66
CA ALA A 275 -14.85 -2.75 -15.83
C ALA A 275 -13.35 -2.50 -15.64
N ILE A 276 -12.53 -3.18 -16.44
CA ILE A 276 -11.12 -2.86 -16.61
C ILE A 276 -11.05 -1.59 -17.46
N ARG A 277 -10.39 -0.52 -16.95
CA ARG A 277 -10.40 0.82 -17.56
C ARG A 277 -8.99 1.42 -17.58
N PRO A 278 -8.71 2.43 -18.42
CA PRO A 278 -7.45 3.15 -18.36
C PRO A 278 -7.32 3.92 -17.04
N VAL A 279 -6.08 4.10 -16.56
CA VAL A 279 -5.77 4.86 -15.33
C VAL A 279 -6.40 6.25 -15.36
N THR A 280 -6.38 6.93 -16.49
CA THR A 280 -6.97 8.26 -16.67
C THR A 280 -8.46 8.28 -16.31
N ALA A 281 -9.25 7.34 -16.82
CA ALA A 281 -10.68 7.24 -16.53
C ALA A 281 -10.97 6.90 -15.05
N ILE A 282 -10.07 6.16 -14.40
CA ILE A 282 -10.19 5.88 -12.96
C ILE A 282 -9.89 7.16 -12.16
N VAL A 283 -8.85 7.91 -12.53
CA VAL A 283 -8.53 9.20 -11.91
C VAL A 283 -9.69 10.17 -12.05
N ASP A 284 -10.26 10.31 -13.26
CA ASP A 284 -11.41 11.20 -13.53
C ASP A 284 -12.62 10.84 -12.64
N THR A 285 -12.93 9.54 -12.47
CA THR A 285 -14.01 9.08 -11.57
C THR A 285 -13.82 9.53 -10.11
N ILE A 286 -12.57 9.74 -9.70
CA ILE A 286 -12.24 10.11 -8.32
C ILE A 286 -12.11 11.64 -8.17
N THR A 287 -11.71 12.36 -9.21
CA THR A 287 -11.35 13.77 -9.11
C THR A 287 -12.40 14.73 -9.71
N VAL A 288 -13.19 14.27 -10.65
CA VAL A 288 -14.25 15.03 -11.33
C VAL A 288 -15.63 14.54 -10.92
#